data_3402e8e9796403626517e70c13469e2f
#
_entry.id   3402e8e9796403626517e70c13469e2f
#
_cell.length_a   1.000
_cell.length_b   1.000
_cell.length_c   1.000
_cell.angle_alpha   90.00
_cell.angle_beta   90.00
_cell.angle_gamma   90.00
#
_symmetry.space_group_name_H-M   'P 1'
#
loop_
_entity.id
_entity.type
_entity.pdbx_description
1 polymer ?
#
loop_
_entity_poly.entity_id
_entity_poly.type
_entity_poly.pdbx_seq_one_letter_code
_entity_poly.pdbx_strand_id
1 'polypeptide(L)'
;MSTDCARIDWPDDSAYFRDLFQRASAARVPLAGTLDLTRRCNLRCVHCYLGPQEGVRAAGDREMSTAQVLAILDQVVDAGCLHLLITGGDPLLRRDFPEIYRHARLSGLDVTVFTNGTPVTDRIIELFRELPPRVVEVTLYGATAGTYERITGVPGSFERCLAGVRRLHDGGVRASA
;
A
#
# COMPACT_ATOMS: atom_id res chain seq x y z
N MET A 1 -43.60 -22.10 -7.88
CA MET A 1 -42.72 -22.19 -6.70
C MET A 1 -42.03 -20.84 -6.57
N SER A 2 -42.53 -20.01 -5.66
CA SER A 2 -41.98 -18.67 -5.38
C SER A 2 -40.74 -18.86 -4.54
N THR A 3 -39.58 -18.52 -5.11
CA THR A 3 -38.32 -18.41 -4.37
C THR A 3 -38.26 -17.02 -3.76
N ASP A 4 -39.02 -16.85 -2.68
CA ASP A 4 -38.90 -15.69 -1.82
C ASP A 4 -37.61 -15.84 -1.00
N CYS A 5 -36.49 -15.41 -1.58
CA CYS A 5 -35.28 -15.19 -0.80
C CYS A 5 -35.58 -14.07 0.18
N ALA A 6 -35.79 -14.42 1.45
CA ALA A 6 -35.91 -13.44 2.51
C ALA A 6 -34.78 -12.41 2.39
N ARG A 7 -35.14 -11.17 2.13
CA ARG A 7 -34.18 -10.04 2.22
C ARG A 7 -33.65 -10.06 3.65
N ILE A 8 -32.39 -10.42 3.79
CA ILE A 8 -31.66 -10.20 5.04
C ILE A 8 -31.45 -8.69 5.12
N ASP A 9 -32.18 -8.02 5.99
CA ASP A 9 -31.92 -6.63 6.34
C ASP A 9 -30.58 -6.59 7.08
N TRP A 10 -29.52 -6.36 6.32
CA TRP A 10 -28.21 -6.07 6.94
C TRP A 10 -28.34 -4.78 7.73
N PRO A 11 -27.89 -4.74 9.00
CA PRO A 11 -27.83 -3.49 9.73
C PRO A 11 -27.01 -2.48 8.94
N ASP A 12 -27.40 -1.20 9.01
CA ASP A 12 -26.69 -0.10 8.36
C ASP A 12 -25.17 -0.26 8.64
N ASP A 13 -24.40 -0.62 7.61
CA ASP A 13 -22.97 -0.87 7.72
C ASP A 13 -22.24 0.28 8.42
N SER A 14 -22.74 1.50 8.25
CA SER A 14 -22.17 2.70 8.90
C SER A 14 -22.37 2.70 10.41
N ALA A 15 -23.47 2.17 10.93
CA ALA A 15 -23.73 2.06 12.37
C ALA A 15 -22.86 0.97 13.00
N TYR A 16 -22.72 -0.17 12.31
CA TYR A 16 -21.84 -1.26 12.74
C TYR A 16 -20.38 -0.82 12.81
N PHE A 17 -19.88 -0.18 11.77
CA PHE A 17 -18.48 0.30 11.76
C PHE A 17 -18.23 1.37 12.82
N ARG A 18 -19.17 2.29 13.05
CA ARG A 18 -19.05 3.28 14.14
C ARG A 18 -18.92 2.60 15.51
N ASP A 19 -19.76 1.63 15.80
CA ASP A 19 -19.73 0.88 17.06
C ASP A 19 -18.40 0.10 17.21
N LEU A 20 -17.95 -0.59 16.15
CA LEU A 20 -16.68 -1.28 16.13
C LEU A 20 -15.50 -0.33 16.43
N PHE A 21 -15.44 0.81 15.75
CA PHE A 21 -14.38 1.80 15.97
C PHE A 21 -14.44 2.39 17.41
N GLN A 22 -15.63 2.65 17.94
CA GLN A 22 -15.78 3.14 19.31
C GLN A 22 -15.28 2.11 20.33
N ARG A 23 -15.66 0.84 20.19
CA ARG A 23 -15.20 -0.24 21.09
C ARG A 23 -13.69 -0.45 20.99
N ALA A 24 -13.15 -0.50 19.79
CA ALA A 24 -11.72 -0.64 19.59
C ALA A 24 -10.95 0.53 20.19
N SER A 25 -11.43 1.77 20.00
CA SER A 25 -10.83 2.97 20.60
C SER A 25 -10.87 2.92 22.13
N ALA A 26 -12.00 2.53 22.72
CA ALA A 26 -12.14 2.38 24.16
C ALA A 26 -11.19 1.29 24.73
N ALA A 27 -11.02 0.21 23.99
CA ALA A 27 -10.10 -0.88 24.31
C ALA A 27 -8.63 -0.60 23.92
N ARG A 28 -8.36 0.53 23.27
CA ARG A 28 -7.03 0.90 22.72
C ARG A 28 -6.48 -0.13 21.73
N VAL A 29 -7.35 -0.74 20.94
CA VAL A 29 -6.98 -1.66 19.86
C VAL A 29 -6.74 -0.87 18.57
N PRO A 30 -5.54 -0.91 17.96
CA PRO A 30 -5.22 -0.19 16.73
C PRO A 30 -5.77 -0.94 15.52
N LEU A 31 -7.02 -0.67 15.11
CA LEU A 31 -7.64 -1.35 13.97
C LEU A 31 -6.95 -1.07 12.64
N ALA A 32 -6.23 0.03 12.53
CA ALA A 32 -5.49 0.41 11.32
C ALA A 32 -4.11 0.94 11.68
N GLY A 33 -3.15 0.63 10.83
CA GLY A 33 -1.77 1.08 10.96
C GLY A 33 -1.15 1.48 9.62
N THR A 34 -0.07 2.25 9.68
CA THR A 34 0.75 2.60 8.52
C THR A 34 2.18 2.17 8.77
N LEU A 35 2.78 1.50 7.80
CA LEU A 35 4.17 1.08 7.80
C LEU A 35 4.93 1.77 6.68
N ASP A 36 5.78 2.75 7.05
CA ASP A 36 6.78 3.30 6.15
C ASP A 36 7.92 2.28 6.00
N LEU A 37 7.79 1.42 4.99
CA LEU A 37 8.65 0.25 4.82
C LEU A 37 10.07 0.62 4.41
N THR A 38 10.23 1.71 3.69
CA THR A 38 11.51 2.22 3.21
C THR A 38 11.47 3.72 2.99
N ARG A 39 12.60 4.39 3.16
CA ARG A 39 12.73 5.79 2.75
C ARG A 39 13.24 5.93 1.31
N ARG A 40 13.70 4.85 0.69
CA ARG A 40 14.17 4.86 -0.70
C ARG A 40 13.03 5.09 -1.68
N CYS A 41 13.25 5.99 -2.62
CA CYS A 41 12.37 6.24 -3.75
C CYS A 41 13.19 6.44 -5.03
N ASN A 42 12.65 6.09 -6.16
CA ASN A 42 13.24 6.35 -7.47
C ASN A 42 12.75 7.67 -8.11
N LEU A 43 11.88 8.39 -7.41
CA LEU A 43 11.45 9.75 -7.76
C LEU A 43 12.07 10.79 -6.80
N ARG A 44 11.94 12.08 -7.14
CA ARG A 44 12.48 13.23 -6.39
C ARG A 44 11.41 14.31 -6.27
N CYS A 45 10.20 13.92 -5.84
CA CYS A 45 9.06 14.81 -5.80
C CYS A 45 9.34 16.08 -4.98
N VAL A 46 9.00 17.24 -5.55
CA VAL A 46 9.28 18.54 -4.94
C VAL A 46 8.59 18.79 -3.60
N HIS A 47 7.53 18.04 -3.30
CA HIS A 47 6.75 18.12 -2.06
C HIS A 47 6.83 16.82 -1.23
N CYS A 48 7.91 16.03 -1.39
CA CYS A 48 8.06 14.78 -0.68
C CYS A 48 8.16 15.00 0.84
N TYR A 49 7.24 14.42 1.61
CA TYR A 49 7.23 14.55 3.07
C TYR A 49 8.42 13.84 3.75
N LEU A 50 9.05 12.87 3.07
CA LEU A 50 10.25 12.19 3.57
C LEU A 50 11.53 13.03 3.36
N GLY A 51 11.44 14.15 2.67
CA GLY A 51 12.55 15.01 2.33
C GLY A 51 13.35 14.57 1.09
N PRO A 52 14.46 15.25 0.80
CA PRO A 52 15.28 15.00 -0.38
C PRO A 52 15.91 13.60 -0.37
N GLN A 53 15.86 12.90 -1.51
CA GLN A 53 16.42 11.55 -1.66
C GLN A 53 17.95 11.50 -1.56
N GLU A 54 18.61 12.62 -1.83
CA GLU A 54 20.07 12.76 -1.65
C GLU A 54 20.48 12.58 -0.18
N GLY A 55 19.70 13.14 0.75
CA GLY A 55 19.91 12.95 2.19
C GLY A 55 19.68 11.52 2.66
N VAL A 56 18.69 10.85 2.11
CA VAL A 56 18.38 9.44 2.40
C VAL A 56 19.55 8.53 2.01
N ARG A 57 20.16 8.75 0.84
CA ARG A 57 21.30 7.96 0.38
C ARG A 57 22.60 8.26 1.14
N ALA A 58 22.83 9.51 1.52
CA ALA A 58 24.03 9.94 2.22
C ALA A 58 24.05 9.50 3.69
N ALA A 59 22.91 9.35 4.33
CA ALA A 59 22.81 8.96 5.74
C ALA A 59 23.12 7.47 5.99
N GLY A 60 23.38 6.66 4.95
CA GLY A 60 23.62 5.22 5.08
C GLY A 60 22.44 4.54 5.77
N ASP A 61 21.25 4.87 5.33
CA ASP A 61 19.99 4.51 5.99
C ASP A 61 19.99 3.05 6.42
N ARG A 62 19.95 2.83 7.72
CA ARG A 62 19.74 1.53 8.32
C ARG A 62 18.28 1.16 8.17
N GLU A 63 17.94 0.63 7.01
CA GLU A 63 16.61 0.02 6.87
C GLU A 63 16.50 -1.17 7.82
N MET A 64 15.31 -1.37 8.36
CA MET A 64 15.00 -2.58 9.10
C MET A 64 15.26 -3.81 8.23
N SER A 65 15.88 -4.82 8.80
CA SER A 65 16.01 -6.12 8.14
C SER A 65 14.63 -6.76 7.92
N THR A 66 14.52 -7.70 7.00
CA THR A 66 13.30 -8.48 6.77
C THR A 66 12.79 -9.07 8.08
N ALA A 67 13.66 -9.73 8.87
CA ALA A 67 13.27 -10.34 10.14
C ALA A 67 12.70 -9.32 11.14
N GLN A 68 13.25 -8.11 11.21
CA GLN A 68 12.70 -7.05 12.07
C GLN A 68 11.32 -6.60 11.60
N VAL A 69 11.13 -6.46 10.28
CA VAL A 69 9.82 -6.09 9.72
C VAL A 69 8.79 -7.17 9.99
N LEU A 70 9.13 -8.45 9.80
CA LEU A 70 8.21 -9.56 10.09
C LEU A 70 7.82 -9.59 11.57
N ALA A 71 8.78 -9.42 12.48
CA ALA A 71 8.50 -9.36 13.92
C ALA A 71 7.61 -8.16 14.32
N ILE A 72 7.71 -7.03 13.61
CA ILE A 72 6.79 -5.89 13.80
C ILE A 72 5.39 -6.24 13.29
N LEU A 73 5.29 -6.90 12.14
CA LEU A 73 4.00 -7.32 11.60
C LEU A 73 3.28 -8.29 12.55
N ASP A 74 4.00 -9.24 13.14
CA ASP A 74 3.43 -10.14 14.16
C ASP A 74 2.88 -9.36 15.35
N GLN A 75 3.64 -8.39 15.89
CA GLN A 75 3.18 -7.52 16.97
C GLN A 75 1.96 -6.67 16.59
N VAL A 76 1.91 -6.19 15.35
CA VAL A 76 0.79 -5.41 14.82
C VAL A 76 -0.48 -6.26 14.76
N VAL A 77 -0.35 -7.53 14.35
CA VAL A 77 -1.45 -8.51 14.34
C VAL A 77 -1.89 -8.83 15.75
N ASP A 78 -0.95 -9.13 16.64
CA ASP A 78 -1.24 -9.44 18.06
C ASP A 78 -1.94 -8.27 18.78
N ALA A 79 -1.64 -7.03 18.37
CA ALA A 79 -2.31 -5.84 18.88
C ALA A 79 -3.74 -5.66 18.34
N GLY A 80 -4.19 -6.50 17.40
CA GLY A 80 -5.54 -6.48 16.83
C GLY A 80 -5.70 -5.59 15.60
N CYS A 81 -4.62 -5.22 14.93
CA CYS A 81 -4.69 -4.47 13.68
C CYS A 81 -5.32 -5.32 12.57
N LEU A 82 -6.24 -4.71 11.82
CA LEU A 82 -6.93 -5.35 10.70
C LEU A 82 -6.47 -4.77 9.35
N HIS A 83 -6.27 -3.46 9.30
CA HIS A 83 -5.93 -2.75 8.07
C HIS A 83 -4.52 -2.19 8.15
N LEU A 84 -3.67 -2.57 7.20
CA LEU A 84 -2.31 -2.08 7.12
C LEU A 84 -2.08 -1.34 5.80
N LEU A 85 -1.69 -0.08 5.90
CA LEU A 85 -1.12 0.66 4.77
C LEU A 85 0.39 0.42 4.72
N ILE A 86 0.88 -0.15 3.63
CA ILE A 86 2.31 -0.24 3.34
C ILE A 86 2.68 0.90 2.38
N THR A 87 3.60 1.74 2.80
CA THR A 87 4.03 2.93 2.09
C THR A 87 5.53 3.20 2.33
N GLY A 88 5.96 4.45 2.21
CA GLY A 88 7.32 4.93 2.41
C GLY A 88 7.77 5.83 1.27
N GLY A 89 9.01 5.69 0.84
CA GLY A 89 9.47 6.26 -0.41
C GLY A 89 8.75 5.59 -1.58
N ASP A 90 9.10 4.33 -1.85
CA ASP A 90 8.28 3.40 -2.63
C ASP A 90 8.58 1.97 -2.15
N PRO A 91 7.60 1.27 -1.56
CA PRO A 91 7.82 -0.03 -0.94
C PRO A 91 8.21 -1.11 -1.96
N LEU A 92 7.78 -1.00 -3.22
CA LEU A 92 8.09 -1.96 -4.28
C LEU A 92 9.57 -1.96 -4.69
N LEU A 93 10.35 -0.97 -4.23
CA LEU A 93 11.79 -0.92 -4.45
C LEU A 93 12.59 -1.81 -3.48
N ARG A 94 11.96 -2.32 -2.42
CA ARG A 94 12.61 -3.30 -1.55
C ARG A 94 12.60 -4.67 -2.21
N ARG A 95 13.76 -5.32 -2.22
CA ARG A 95 13.91 -6.66 -2.83
C ARG A 95 13.12 -7.73 -2.08
N ASP A 96 12.97 -7.55 -0.78
CA ASP A 96 12.24 -8.42 0.14
C ASP A 96 10.76 -8.03 0.31
N PHE A 97 10.26 -7.02 -0.42
CA PHE A 97 8.84 -6.65 -0.42
C PHE A 97 7.91 -7.85 -0.62
N PRO A 98 8.16 -8.79 -1.57
CA PRO A 98 7.29 -9.93 -1.76
C PRO A 98 7.17 -10.83 -0.53
N GLU A 99 8.25 -11.03 0.23
CA GLU A 99 8.28 -11.83 1.45
C GLU A 99 7.49 -11.12 2.55
N ILE A 100 7.76 -9.84 2.77
CA ILE A 100 7.07 -9.00 3.76
C ILE A 100 5.57 -8.94 3.48
N TYR A 101 5.20 -8.70 2.23
CA TYR A 101 3.81 -8.63 1.81
C TYR A 101 3.06 -9.96 2.01
N ARG A 102 3.68 -11.09 1.63
CA ARG A 102 3.12 -12.42 1.86
C ARG A 102 2.88 -12.65 3.34
N HIS A 103 3.85 -12.36 4.19
CA HIS A 103 3.73 -12.50 5.63
C HIS A 103 2.54 -11.68 6.16
N ALA A 104 2.46 -10.40 5.82
CA ALA A 104 1.34 -9.54 6.22
C ALA A 104 -0.03 -10.10 5.81
N ARG A 105 -0.15 -10.54 4.54
CA ARG A 105 -1.42 -11.09 4.02
C ARG A 105 -1.80 -12.42 4.65
N LEU A 106 -0.82 -13.32 4.83
CA LEU A 106 -1.05 -14.64 5.44
C LEU A 106 -1.33 -14.55 6.94
N SER A 107 -0.86 -13.50 7.60
CA SER A 107 -1.20 -13.18 9.01
C SER A 107 -2.59 -12.53 9.16
N GLY A 108 -3.35 -12.38 8.06
CA GLY A 108 -4.73 -11.89 8.10
C GLY A 108 -4.89 -10.38 7.94
N LEU A 109 -3.83 -9.62 7.73
CA LEU A 109 -3.93 -8.18 7.50
C LEU A 109 -4.57 -7.86 6.14
N ASP A 110 -5.50 -6.93 6.12
CA ASP A 110 -6.07 -6.33 4.92
C ASP A 110 -5.16 -5.18 4.46
N VAL A 111 -4.36 -5.44 3.41
CA VAL A 111 -3.24 -4.57 3.04
C VAL A 111 -3.61 -3.64 1.90
N THR A 112 -3.41 -2.35 2.11
CA THR A 112 -3.33 -1.31 1.06
C THR A 112 -1.86 -1.03 0.75
N VAL A 113 -1.52 -0.85 -0.52
CA VAL A 113 -0.15 -0.52 -0.96
C VAL A 113 -0.16 0.83 -1.66
N PHE A 114 0.64 1.78 -1.16
CA PHE A 114 0.91 3.05 -1.84
C PHE A 114 2.20 2.95 -2.63
N THR A 115 2.14 3.32 -3.90
CA THR A 115 3.30 3.32 -4.81
C THR A 115 3.20 4.48 -5.81
N ASN A 116 4.33 4.87 -6.35
CA ASN A 116 4.36 5.79 -7.49
C ASN A 116 4.09 5.09 -8.85
N GLY A 117 3.86 3.79 -8.85
CA GLY A 117 3.54 2.97 -10.01
C GLY A 117 4.72 2.59 -10.90
N THR A 118 5.83 3.32 -10.84
CA THR A 118 6.96 3.08 -11.75
C THR A 118 7.71 1.76 -11.51
N PRO A 119 7.75 1.18 -10.28
CA PRO A 119 8.40 -0.11 -10.03
C PRO A 119 7.47 -1.32 -10.18
N VAL A 120 6.25 -1.14 -10.65
CA VAL A 120 5.32 -2.26 -10.86
C VAL A 120 5.84 -3.17 -11.97
N THR A 121 6.15 -4.43 -11.63
CA THR A 121 6.65 -5.48 -12.53
C THR A 121 5.67 -6.63 -12.61
N ASP A 122 5.84 -7.53 -13.59
CA ASP A 122 5.00 -8.72 -13.73
C ASP A 122 5.07 -9.62 -12.48
N ARG A 123 6.23 -9.71 -11.83
CA ARG A 123 6.40 -10.42 -10.55
C ARG A 123 5.51 -9.83 -9.44
N ILE A 124 5.34 -8.51 -9.40
CA ILE A 124 4.43 -7.86 -8.45
C ILE A 124 2.97 -8.15 -8.80
N ILE A 125 2.63 -8.19 -10.10
CA ILE A 125 1.29 -8.56 -10.55
C ILE A 125 0.96 -10.01 -10.15
N GLU A 126 1.89 -10.95 -10.36
CA GLU A 126 1.73 -12.35 -9.94
C GLU A 126 1.48 -12.46 -8.42
N LEU A 127 2.27 -11.74 -7.62
CA LEU A 127 2.10 -11.67 -6.17
C LEU A 127 0.71 -11.15 -5.78
N PHE A 128 0.27 -10.07 -6.40
CA PHE A 128 -1.03 -9.45 -6.11
C PHE A 128 -2.21 -10.27 -6.63
N ARG A 129 -2.02 -11.11 -7.63
CA ARG A 129 -3.03 -12.09 -8.07
C ARG A 129 -3.16 -13.24 -7.09
N GLU A 130 -2.04 -13.73 -6.56
CA GLU A 130 -2.02 -14.82 -5.59
C GLU A 130 -2.60 -14.38 -4.23
N LEU A 131 -2.22 -13.20 -3.77
CA LEU A 131 -2.66 -12.60 -2.51
C LEU A 131 -3.15 -11.17 -2.79
N PRO A 132 -4.42 -10.98 -3.18
CA PRO A 132 -4.90 -9.68 -3.59
C PRO A 132 -4.81 -8.63 -2.48
N PRO A 133 -4.25 -7.43 -2.74
CA PRO A 133 -4.35 -6.30 -1.82
C PRO A 133 -5.80 -5.80 -1.73
N ARG A 134 -6.13 -5.09 -0.66
CA ARG A 134 -7.37 -4.32 -0.59
C ARG A 134 -7.48 -3.35 -1.78
N VAL A 135 -6.42 -2.61 -2.01
CA VAL A 135 -6.25 -1.70 -3.14
C VAL A 135 -4.76 -1.34 -3.30
N VAL A 136 -4.33 -1.11 -4.51
CA VAL A 136 -3.06 -0.43 -4.82
C VAL A 136 -3.37 1.01 -5.18
N GLU A 137 -2.89 1.95 -4.40
CA GLU A 137 -3.05 3.37 -4.69
C GLU A 137 -1.80 3.92 -5.37
N VAL A 138 -1.99 4.42 -6.58
CA VAL A 138 -0.91 4.98 -7.39
C VAL A 138 -1.01 6.49 -7.40
N THR A 139 0.06 7.17 -7.02
CA THR A 139 0.06 8.63 -7.03
C THR A 139 0.29 9.17 -8.45
N LEU A 140 -0.73 9.82 -9.00
CA LEU A 140 -0.68 10.45 -10.33
C LEU A 140 -0.80 11.98 -10.20
N TYR A 141 0.30 12.69 -10.40
CA TYR A 141 0.39 14.14 -10.19
C TYR A 141 -0.07 15.00 -11.38
N GLY A 142 -0.65 14.42 -12.39
CA GLY A 142 -1.17 15.15 -13.54
C GLY A 142 -1.38 14.28 -14.77
N ALA A 143 -2.16 14.81 -15.73
CA ALA A 143 -2.55 14.12 -16.93
C ALA A 143 -1.54 14.23 -18.09
N THR A 144 -0.44 14.97 -17.91
CA THR A 144 0.59 15.16 -18.93
C THR A 144 1.99 14.92 -18.38
N ALA A 145 2.89 14.43 -19.22
CA ALA A 145 4.29 14.23 -18.86
C ALA A 145 4.95 15.50 -18.31
N GLY A 146 4.71 16.65 -18.92
CA GLY A 146 5.29 17.91 -18.49
C GLY A 146 4.87 18.33 -17.08
N THR A 147 3.61 18.10 -16.68
CA THR A 147 3.15 18.39 -15.31
C THR A 147 3.67 17.36 -14.34
N TYR A 148 3.54 16.08 -14.66
CA TYR A 148 3.95 14.98 -13.78
C TYR A 148 5.47 15.01 -13.50
N GLU A 149 6.29 15.15 -14.53
CA GLU A 149 7.75 15.10 -14.41
C GLU A 149 8.35 16.35 -13.75
N ARG A 150 7.70 17.49 -13.89
CA ARG A 150 8.07 18.70 -13.12
C ARG A 150 7.88 18.49 -11.61
N ILE A 151 6.84 17.74 -11.22
CA ILE A 151 6.56 17.44 -9.81
C ILE A 151 7.46 16.31 -9.30
N THR A 152 7.62 15.25 -10.07
CA THR A 152 8.41 14.08 -9.66
C THR A 152 9.92 14.26 -9.80
N GLY A 153 10.36 15.29 -10.54
CA GLY A 153 11.78 15.62 -10.75
C GLY A 153 12.56 14.57 -11.55
N VAL A 154 11.87 13.66 -12.28
CA VAL A 154 12.53 12.57 -13.01
C VAL A 154 11.93 12.44 -14.42
N PRO A 155 12.69 12.77 -15.48
CA PRO A 155 12.26 12.59 -16.86
C PRO A 155 11.88 11.13 -17.19
N GLY A 156 10.85 10.94 -18.01
CA GLY A 156 10.32 9.63 -18.39
C GLY A 156 9.56 8.91 -17.26
N SER A 157 9.35 9.55 -16.12
CA SER A 157 8.61 8.93 -15.00
C SER A 157 7.11 8.82 -15.27
N PHE A 158 6.56 9.71 -16.07
CA PHE A 158 5.14 9.67 -16.44
C PHE A 158 4.79 8.40 -17.21
N GLU A 159 5.54 8.10 -18.28
CA GLU A 159 5.31 6.89 -19.07
C GLU A 159 5.53 5.61 -18.27
N ARG A 160 6.52 5.59 -17.38
CA ARG A 160 6.74 4.45 -16.47
C ARG A 160 5.59 4.27 -15.49
N CYS A 161 5.05 5.35 -14.94
CA CYS A 161 3.88 5.30 -14.06
C CYS A 161 2.66 4.76 -14.82
N LEU A 162 2.37 5.29 -16.01
CA LEU A 162 1.26 4.81 -16.84
C LEU A 162 1.43 3.33 -17.22
N ALA A 163 2.65 2.89 -17.53
CA ALA A 163 2.94 1.48 -17.79
C ALA A 163 2.64 0.61 -16.55
N GLY A 164 2.98 1.09 -15.36
CA GLY A 164 2.65 0.41 -14.10
C GLY A 164 1.14 0.33 -13.85
N VAL A 165 0.42 1.43 -14.07
CA VAL A 165 -1.05 1.48 -13.94
C VAL A 165 -1.71 0.50 -14.92
N ARG A 166 -1.25 0.46 -16.19
CA ARG A 166 -1.74 -0.50 -17.17
C ARG A 166 -1.49 -1.94 -16.73
N ARG A 167 -0.28 -2.28 -16.25
CA ARG A 167 0.00 -3.61 -15.72
C ARG A 167 -0.93 -4.01 -14.57
N LEU A 168 -1.21 -3.10 -13.64
CA LEU A 168 -2.16 -3.36 -12.55
C LEU A 168 -3.57 -3.64 -13.10
N HIS A 169 -4.04 -2.81 -14.02
CA HIS A 169 -5.34 -2.96 -14.66
C HIS A 169 -5.44 -4.29 -15.44
N ASP A 170 -4.50 -4.56 -16.36
CA ASP A 170 -4.47 -5.76 -17.19
C ASP A 170 -4.26 -7.02 -16.33
N GLY A 171 -3.60 -6.86 -15.19
CA GLY A 171 -3.42 -7.87 -14.16
C GLY A 171 -4.69 -8.19 -13.36
N GLY A 172 -5.76 -7.41 -13.50
CA GLY A 172 -6.98 -7.55 -12.70
C GLY A 172 -6.78 -7.16 -11.23
N VAL A 173 -5.73 -6.39 -10.92
CA VAL A 173 -5.44 -5.90 -9.58
C VAL A 173 -6.30 -4.66 -9.31
N ARG A 174 -7.00 -4.63 -8.17
CA ARG A 174 -7.76 -3.45 -7.77
C ARG A 174 -6.81 -2.28 -7.49
N ALA A 175 -6.87 -1.27 -8.32
CA ALA A 175 -6.03 -0.06 -8.21
C ALA A 175 -6.86 1.22 -8.34
N SER A 176 -6.37 2.29 -7.71
CA SER A 176 -6.85 3.67 -7.89
C SER A 176 -5.65 4.60 -8.15
N ALA A 177 -5.89 5.74 -8.84
CA ALA A 177 -4.87 6.72 -9.17
C ALA A 177 -5.45 8.14 -9.11
#